data_d47a2c987d10c3b73847ee9c0c3cc777
#
_entry.id   d47a2c987d10c3b73847ee9c0c3cc777
#
_cell.length_a   1.000
_cell.length_b   1.000
_cell.length_c   1.000
_cell.angle_alpha   90.00
_cell.angle_beta   90.00
_cell.angle_gamma   90.00
#
_symmetry.space_group_name_H-M   'P 1'
#
loop_
_entity.id
_entity.type
_entity.pdbx_description
1 polymer ?
#
loop_
_entity_poly.entity_id
_entity_poly.type
_entity_poly.pdbx_seq_one_letter_code
_entity_poly.pdbx_strand_id
1 'polypeptide(L)'
;IFSSMQRSSRTQQAKIQLENSQINVLETGQELELNLRKAQSAYQFSLDNFATAKRSLDLAQRIERKENTKYFEGLSSSFDLTTAQNQLYSKQREYLQAISSIITSKSTLDNALNIK
;
A
#
# COMPACT_ATOMS: atom_id res chain seq x y z
N ILE A 1 23.92 -3.13 -58.12
CA ILE A 1 24.70 -2.48 -57.04
C ILE A 1 23.79 -1.73 -56.11
N PHE A 2 22.90 -0.89 -56.59
CA PHE A 2 21.99 -0.12 -55.76
C PHE A 2 20.99 -1.03 -55.02
N SER A 3 20.47 -2.08 -55.64
CA SER A 3 19.51 -3.01 -55.03
C SER A 3 20.11 -3.83 -53.88
N SER A 4 21.44 -4.20 -53.98
CA SER A 4 22.10 -4.92 -52.88
C SER A 4 22.34 -3.99 -51.68
N MET A 5 22.65 -2.73 -51.88
CA MET A 5 22.77 -1.74 -50.80
C MET A 5 21.44 -1.49 -50.10
N GLN A 6 20.34 -1.37 -50.87
CA GLN A 6 18.99 -1.26 -50.31
C GLN A 6 18.57 -2.46 -49.49
N ARG A 7 18.87 -3.69 -49.94
CA ARG A 7 18.60 -4.92 -49.21
C ARG A 7 19.39 -4.96 -47.91
N SER A 8 20.66 -4.63 -47.92
CA SER A 8 21.51 -4.58 -46.74
C SER A 8 20.98 -3.55 -45.73
N SER A 9 20.58 -2.36 -46.19
CA SER A 9 20.04 -1.32 -45.35
C SER A 9 18.71 -1.74 -44.70
N ARG A 10 17.81 -2.38 -45.47
CA ARG A 10 16.54 -2.91 -44.94
C ARG A 10 16.74 -4.01 -43.93
N THR A 11 17.72 -4.90 -44.15
CA THR A 11 18.07 -5.98 -43.22
C THR A 11 18.58 -5.38 -41.91
N GLN A 12 19.45 -4.36 -41.97
CA GLN A 12 19.93 -3.67 -40.78
C GLN A 12 18.82 -2.96 -40.02
N GLN A 13 17.92 -2.28 -40.72
CA GLN A 13 16.77 -1.62 -40.11
C GLN A 13 15.86 -2.63 -39.41
N ALA A 14 15.58 -3.78 -40.06
CA ALA A 14 14.76 -4.83 -39.45
C ALA A 14 15.44 -5.39 -38.19
N LYS A 15 16.75 -5.57 -38.21
CA LYS A 15 17.55 -6.02 -37.05
C LYS A 15 17.47 -5.04 -35.90
N ILE A 16 17.63 -3.74 -36.16
CA ILE A 16 17.54 -2.66 -35.17
C ILE A 16 16.16 -2.62 -34.57
N GLN A 17 15.12 -2.74 -35.40
CA GLN A 17 13.72 -2.77 -34.91
C GLN A 17 13.46 -3.97 -34.00
N LEU A 18 14.00 -5.16 -34.36
CA LEU A 18 13.88 -6.35 -33.54
C LEU A 18 14.60 -6.17 -32.20
N GLU A 19 15.83 -5.66 -32.22
CA GLU A 19 16.58 -5.37 -30.99
C GLU A 19 15.86 -4.36 -30.09
N ASN A 20 15.31 -3.29 -30.68
CA ASN A 20 14.54 -2.30 -29.93
C ASN A 20 13.26 -2.91 -29.34
N SER A 21 12.57 -3.79 -30.07
CA SER A 21 11.40 -4.51 -29.57
C SER A 21 11.77 -5.43 -28.41
N GLN A 22 12.90 -6.12 -28.48
CA GLN A 22 13.40 -6.99 -27.41
C GLN A 22 13.76 -6.18 -26.15
N ILE A 23 14.39 -5.01 -26.31
CA ILE A 23 14.71 -4.10 -25.21
C ILE A 23 13.44 -3.59 -24.57
N ASN A 24 12.43 -3.18 -25.36
CA ASN A 24 11.15 -2.71 -24.86
C ASN A 24 10.41 -3.79 -24.07
N VAL A 25 10.43 -5.04 -24.52
CA VAL A 25 9.83 -6.17 -23.79
C VAL A 25 10.54 -6.38 -22.46
N LEU A 26 11.88 -6.32 -22.43
CA LEU A 26 12.67 -6.43 -21.20
C LEU A 26 12.36 -5.30 -20.21
N GLU A 27 12.33 -4.07 -20.68
CA GLU A 27 12.01 -2.89 -19.85
C GLU A 27 10.60 -2.99 -19.28
N THR A 28 9.62 -3.38 -20.10
CA THR A 28 8.23 -3.59 -19.65
C THR A 28 8.15 -4.69 -18.61
N GLY A 29 8.86 -5.81 -18.81
CA GLY A 29 8.91 -6.91 -17.84
C GLY A 29 9.53 -6.50 -16.53
N GLN A 30 10.60 -5.71 -16.54
CA GLN A 30 11.24 -5.18 -15.32
C GLN A 30 10.33 -4.19 -14.60
N GLU A 31 9.64 -3.34 -15.34
CA GLU A 31 8.68 -2.39 -14.79
C GLU A 31 7.51 -3.11 -14.10
N LEU A 32 6.96 -4.14 -14.74
CA LEU A 32 5.87 -4.96 -14.17
C LEU A 32 6.33 -5.67 -12.90
N GLU A 33 7.55 -6.22 -12.89
CA GLU A 33 8.12 -6.87 -11.71
C GLU A 33 8.31 -5.87 -10.57
N LEU A 34 8.83 -4.68 -10.87
CA LEU A 34 8.99 -3.62 -9.87
C LEU A 34 7.64 -3.18 -9.29
N ASN A 35 6.63 -3.00 -10.14
CA ASN A 35 5.29 -2.63 -9.71
C ASN A 35 4.67 -3.72 -8.82
N LEU A 36 4.87 -4.99 -9.16
CA LEU A 36 4.41 -6.11 -8.35
C LEU A 36 5.07 -6.10 -6.97
N ARG A 37 6.38 -5.91 -6.90
CA ARG A 37 7.13 -5.84 -5.64
C ARG A 37 6.67 -4.67 -4.78
N LYS A 38 6.45 -3.50 -5.40
CA LYS A 38 5.92 -2.33 -4.69
C LYS A 38 4.53 -2.61 -4.12
N ALA A 39 3.66 -3.25 -4.90
CA ALA A 39 2.32 -3.61 -4.46
C ALA A 39 2.35 -4.61 -3.30
N GLN A 40 3.23 -5.61 -3.36
CA GLN A 40 3.42 -6.58 -2.28
C GLN A 40 3.93 -5.91 -1.00
N SER A 41 4.90 -5.00 -1.11
CA SER A 41 5.43 -4.25 0.03
C SER A 41 4.38 -3.33 0.65
N ALA A 42 3.59 -2.66 -0.18
CA ALA A 42 2.50 -1.78 0.29
C ALA A 42 1.42 -2.59 1.01
N TYR A 43 1.08 -3.77 0.50
CA TYR A 43 0.12 -4.67 1.16
C TYR A 43 0.64 -5.16 2.50
N GLN A 44 1.90 -5.61 2.56
CA GLN A 44 2.51 -6.04 3.82
C GLN A 44 2.57 -4.90 4.84
N PHE A 45 2.93 -3.71 4.40
CA PHE A 45 2.94 -2.51 5.26
C PHE A 45 1.53 -2.23 5.81
N SER A 46 0.49 -2.34 4.98
CA SER A 46 -0.88 -2.10 5.41
C SER A 46 -1.35 -3.13 6.45
N LEU A 47 -0.92 -4.39 6.33
CA LEU A 47 -1.20 -5.43 7.33
C LEU A 47 -0.52 -5.12 8.66
N ASP A 48 0.75 -4.71 8.63
CA ASP A 48 1.51 -4.37 9.83
C ASP A 48 0.90 -3.14 10.52
N ASN A 49 0.52 -2.15 9.73
CA ASN A 49 -0.12 -0.94 10.22
C ASN A 49 -1.49 -1.24 10.86
N PHE A 50 -2.25 -2.15 10.26
CA PHE A 50 -3.53 -2.61 10.83
C PHE A 50 -3.32 -3.28 12.20
N ALA A 51 -2.32 -4.15 12.33
CA ALA A 51 -2.02 -4.82 13.60
C ALA A 51 -1.65 -3.80 14.69
N THR A 52 -0.87 -2.78 14.33
CA THR A 52 -0.50 -1.68 15.24
C THR A 52 -1.73 -0.84 15.62
N ALA A 53 -2.57 -0.47 14.65
CA ALA A 53 -3.77 0.32 14.88
C ALA A 53 -4.77 -0.43 15.79
N LYS A 54 -4.90 -1.74 15.60
CA LYS A 54 -5.74 -2.60 16.45
C LYS A 54 -5.26 -2.61 17.89
N ARG A 55 -3.95 -2.79 18.12
CA ARG A 55 -3.37 -2.75 19.47
C ARG A 55 -3.56 -1.39 20.13
N SER A 56 -3.37 -0.31 19.38
CA SER A 56 -3.57 1.06 19.88
C SER A 56 -5.03 1.31 20.25
N LEU A 57 -5.96 0.80 19.46
CA LEU A 57 -7.39 0.89 19.73
C LEU A 57 -7.74 0.14 21.01
N ASP A 58 -7.26 -1.09 21.18
CA ASP A 58 -7.51 -1.89 22.38
C ASP A 58 -6.99 -1.19 23.63
N LEU A 59 -5.81 -0.58 23.57
CA LEU A 59 -5.24 0.18 24.66
C LEU A 59 -6.09 1.42 24.98
N ALA A 60 -6.50 2.16 23.98
CA ALA A 60 -7.33 3.36 24.16
C ALA A 60 -8.70 3.01 24.77
N GLN A 61 -9.29 1.88 24.40
CA GLN A 61 -10.54 1.38 24.98
C GLN A 61 -10.36 1.05 26.46
N ARG A 62 -9.26 0.43 26.82
CA ARG A 62 -8.96 0.10 28.23
C ARG A 62 -8.73 1.35 29.06
N ILE A 63 -8.00 2.32 28.52
CA ILE A 63 -7.75 3.60 29.18
C ILE A 63 -9.07 4.37 29.39
N GLU A 64 -9.90 4.44 28.35
CA GLU A 64 -11.20 5.14 28.44
C GLU A 64 -12.08 4.50 29.52
N ARG A 65 -12.20 3.17 29.53
CA ARG A 65 -12.99 2.46 30.55
C ARG A 65 -12.47 2.72 31.96
N LYS A 66 -11.17 2.74 32.13
CA LYS A 66 -10.53 3.03 33.42
C LYS A 66 -10.81 4.46 33.88
N GLU A 67 -10.67 5.43 32.99
CA GLU A 67 -10.95 6.83 33.30
C GLU A 67 -12.45 7.05 33.59
N ASN A 68 -13.31 6.37 32.86
CA ASN A 68 -14.75 6.43 33.10
C ASN A 68 -15.10 5.89 34.48
N THR A 69 -14.55 4.77 34.90
CA THR A 69 -14.74 4.21 36.25
C THR A 69 -14.20 5.17 37.31
N LYS A 70 -13.02 5.72 37.14
CA LYS A 70 -12.45 6.72 38.06
C LYS A 70 -13.33 7.96 38.18
N TYR A 71 -13.87 8.43 37.07
CA TYR A 71 -14.75 9.59 37.05
C TYR A 71 -16.01 9.34 37.90
N PHE A 72 -16.64 8.21 37.72
CA PHE A 72 -17.84 7.85 38.54
C PHE A 72 -17.52 7.65 40.01
N GLU A 73 -16.29 7.26 40.34
CA GLU A 73 -15.80 7.12 41.71
C GLU A 73 -15.30 8.45 42.30
N GLY A 74 -15.31 9.54 41.54
CA GLY A 74 -14.84 10.84 41.96
C GLY A 74 -13.31 10.97 42.00
N LEU A 75 -12.57 10.05 41.37
CA LEU A 75 -11.12 10.00 41.39
C LEU A 75 -10.48 10.62 40.12
N SER A 76 -11.28 11.03 39.15
CA SER A 76 -10.82 11.64 37.91
C SER A 76 -11.70 12.84 37.56
N SER A 77 -11.14 13.76 36.77
CA SER A 77 -11.86 14.94 36.31
C SER A 77 -12.59 14.68 34.99
N SER A 78 -13.58 15.53 34.69
CA SER A 78 -14.29 15.52 33.43
C SER A 78 -13.33 15.80 32.25
N PHE A 79 -12.28 16.59 32.50
CA PHE A 79 -11.24 16.87 31.50
C PHE A 79 -10.45 15.59 31.15
N ASP A 80 -10.04 14.82 32.16
CA ASP A 80 -9.29 13.57 31.95
C ASP A 80 -10.14 12.53 31.21
N LEU A 81 -11.43 12.42 31.59
CA LEU A 81 -12.36 11.52 30.89
C LEU A 81 -12.56 11.95 29.45
N THR A 82 -12.77 13.25 29.19
CA THR A 82 -12.93 13.77 27.83
C THR A 82 -11.68 13.53 26.99
N THR A 83 -10.49 13.71 27.58
CA THR A 83 -9.23 13.44 26.92
C THR A 83 -9.14 11.96 26.51
N ALA A 84 -9.46 11.04 27.42
CA ALA A 84 -9.46 9.60 27.12
C ALA A 84 -10.46 9.24 26.02
N GLN A 85 -11.66 9.85 26.05
CA GLN A 85 -12.67 9.65 25.00
C GLN A 85 -12.20 10.15 23.64
N ASN A 86 -11.57 11.32 23.59
CA ASN A 86 -11.03 11.89 22.35
C ASN A 86 -9.91 11.02 21.78
N GLN A 87 -9.06 10.48 22.66
CA GLN A 87 -8.01 9.52 22.24
C GLN A 87 -8.65 8.25 21.67
N LEU A 88 -9.70 7.74 22.30
CA LEU A 88 -10.42 6.56 21.78
C LEU A 88 -11.00 6.84 20.39
N TYR A 89 -11.64 7.97 20.18
CA TYR A 89 -12.21 8.34 18.87
C TYR A 89 -11.12 8.47 17.81
N SER A 90 -9.97 9.05 18.17
CA SER A 90 -8.82 9.15 17.28
C SER A 90 -8.30 7.76 16.84
N LYS A 91 -8.19 6.84 17.80
CA LYS A 91 -7.73 5.46 17.52
C LYS A 91 -8.75 4.66 16.72
N GLN A 92 -10.04 4.90 16.92
CA GLN A 92 -11.10 4.31 16.09
C GLN A 92 -10.98 4.77 14.64
N ARG A 93 -10.70 6.05 14.39
CA ARG A 93 -10.49 6.58 13.03
C ARG A 93 -9.25 5.98 12.38
N GLU A 94 -8.14 5.88 13.12
CA GLU A 94 -6.91 5.26 12.63
C GLU A 94 -7.13 3.78 12.26
N TYR A 95 -7.90 3.07 13.07
CA TYR A 95 -8.26 1.67 12.81
C TYR A 95 -9.08 1.53 11.52
N LEU A 96 -10.09 2.36 11.33
CA LEU A 96 -10.91 2.37 10.12
C LEU A 96 -10.08 2.74 8.88
N GLN A 97 -9.16 3.69 9.01
CA GLN A 97 -8.21 4.04 7.94
C GLN A 97 -7.29 2.86 7.59
N ALA A 98 -6.83 2.13 8.60
CA ALA A 98 -5.98 0.95 8.39
C ALA A 98 -6.72 -0.14 7.63
N ILE A 99 -8.01 -0.37 7.92
CA ILE A 99 -8.85 -1.31 7.17
C ILE A 99 -8.99 -0.86 5.72
N SER A 100 -9.28 0.42 5.49
CA SER A 100 -9.40 1.00 4.16
C SER A 100 -8.09 0.83 3.35
N SER A 101 -6.94 1.04 4.00
CA SER A 101 -5.62 0.87 3.38
C SER A 101 -5.35 -0.58 2.96
N ILE A 102 -5.79 -1.56 3.76
CA ILE A 102 -5.68 -2.98 3.41
C ILE A 102 -6.50 -3.26 2.15
N ILE A 103 -7.74 -2.80 2.09
CA ILE A 103 -8.61 -3.01 0.94
C ILE A 103 -8.00 -2.40 -0.32
N THR A 104 -7.51 -1.17 -0.23
CA THR A 104 -6.88 -0.47 -1.36
C THR A 104 -5.60 -1.18 -1.82
N SER A 105 -4.71 -1.52 -0.90
CA SER A 105 -3.44 -2.16 -1.23
C SER A 105 -3.63 -3.57 -1.76
N LYS A 106 -4.61 -4.32 -1.25
CA LYS A 106 -4.97 -5.64 -1.76
C LYS A 106 -5.52 -5.53 -3.19
N SER A 107 -6.38 -4.56 -3.44
CA SER A 107 -6.92 -4.31 -4.78
C SER A 107 -5.81 -3.98 -5.78
N THR A 108 -4.86 -3.13 -5.38
CA THR A 108 -3.68 -2.80 -6.20
C THR A 108 -2.83 -4.03 -6.47
N LEU A 109 -2.60 -4.87 -5.46
CA LEU A 109 -1.83 -6.12 -5.60
C LEU A 109 -2.53 -7.09 -6.55
N ASP A 110 -3.84 -7.29 -6.39
CA ASP A 110 -4.63 -8.17 -7.24
C ASP A 110 -4.59 -7.70 -8.70
N ASN A 111 -4.67 -6.39 -8.94
CA ASN A 111 -4.54 -5.81 -10.28
C ASN A 111 -3.15 -6.05 -10.86
N ALA A 112 -2.10 -5.92 -10.06
CA ALA A 112 -0.73 -6.18 -10.49
C ALA A 112 -0.52 -7.66 -10.85
N LEU A 113 -1.16 -8.58 -10.12
CA LEU A 113 -1.08 -10.02 -10.39
C LEU A 113 -1.89 -10.43 -11.63
N ASN A 114 -2.95 -9.70 -11.97
CA ASN A 114 -3.86 -10.01 -13.08
C ASN A 114 -3.40 -9.41 -14.42
N ILE A 115 -2.34 -8.60 -14.42
CA ILE A 115 -1.75 -8.07 -15.66
C ILE A 115 -0.91 -9.19 -16.28
N LYS A 116 -1.45 -9.82 -17.32
CA LYS A 116 -0.77 -10.86 -18.09
C LYS A 116 -0.30 -10.31 -19.43
#